data_8169c86c66ff8bf4c14ba5978ac0a537
#
_entry.id   8169c86c66ff8bf4c14ba5978ac0a537
#
_cell.length_a   1.000
_cell.length_b   1.000
_cell.length_c   1.000
_cell.angle_alpha   90.00
_cell.angle_beta   90.00
_cell.angle_gamma   90.00
#
_symmetry.space_group_name_H-M   'P 1'
#
loop_
_entity.id
_entity.type
_entity.pdbx_description
1 polymer ?
#
loop_
_entity_poly.entity_id
_entity_poly.type
_entity_poly.pdbx_seq_one_letter_code
_entity_poly.pdbx_strand_id
1 'polypeptide(L)'
;MRYAGIAVTPDKHPAHIDSVVLDAADTEKLRAWFRAAPLPAPKPAPETLLEVRGLGFGYTKGQNTLSDVSFTIGRGEMVSIVGRNGAGKSTLSKLICGFETQDRGEIFLNGKNLKDENIRRRAQHIGYVMQNPNQMISKTMIYDEVAMGLQGSGLSESEIRAKVEDTLKVCGLYPFRNWPISALSFGQKKRVTIASVLVQDPELIILDEPTAGQDFRHYTDIMEFLRGLNVKGVTVVMITHDMHLMLEYTPRALVFCDGRLIADRSAVAVLCDPALVEQAALKETSLYTLANRCGIEPAENFVERFIAADREVRADGC
;
A
#
# COMPACT_ATOMS: atom_id res chain seq x y z
N MET A 1 3.44 10.72 -21.97
CA MET A 1 3.58 11.65 -23.12
C MET A 1 4.52 11.08 -24.19
N ARG A 2 5.76 10.69 -23.88
CA ARG A 2 6.72 10.07 -24.84
C ARG A 2 6.14 8.86 -25.56
N TYR A 3 5.34 8.04 -24.90
CA TYR A 3 4.67 6.85 -25.47
C TYR A 3 3.74 7.17 -26.63
N ALA A 4 3.15 8.37 -26.63
CA ALA A 4 2.28 8.87 -27.69
C ALA A 4 3.05 9.69 -28.74
N GLY A 5 4.39 9.70 -28.71
CA GLY A 5 5.21 10.50 -29.61
C GLY A 5 5.12 12.01 -29.36
N ILE A 6 4.76 12.41 -28.13
CA ILE A 6 4.66 13.82 -27.72
C ILE A 6 5.97 14.20 -27.02
N ALA A 7 6.61 15.27 -27.46
CA ALA A 7 7.80 15.81 -26.79
C ALA A 7 7.46 16.26 -25.38
N VAL A 8 8.24 15.80 -24.40
CA VAL A 8 8.05 16.18 -23.00
C VAL A 8 8.79 17.47 -22.74
N THR A 9 8.04 18.54 -22.62
CA THR A 9 8.51 19.87 -22.20
C THR A 9 7.89 20.17 -20.82
N PRO A 10 8.43 21.11 -20.02
CA PRO A 10 7.89 21.42 -18.70
C PRO A 10 6.39 21.77 -18.72
N ASP A 11 5.93 22.45 -19.76
CA ASP A 11 4.53 22.85 -20.00
C ASP A 11 3.61 21.69 -20.46
N LYS A 12 4.19 20.53 -20.83
CA LYS A 12 3.47 19.34 -21.27
C LYS A 12 3.62 18.15 -20.30
N HIS A 13 4.15 18.37 -19.10
CA HIS A 13 4.35 17.30 -18.12
C HIS A 13 3.08 17.08 -17.27
N PRO A 14 2.55 15.83 -17.15
CA PRO A 14 1.30 15.56 -16.43
C PRO A 14 1.30 15.94 -14.94
N ALA A 15 2.48 16.06 -14.31
CA ALA A 15 2.58 16.54 -12.93
C ALA A 15 2.20 18.02 -12.76
N HIS A 16 2.17 18.77 -13.85
CA HIS A 16 1.78 20.20 -13.87
C HIS A 16 0.51 20.38 -14.70
N ILE A 17 -0.52 19.58 -14.41
CA ILE A 17 -1.73 19.48 -15.23
C ILE A 17 -2.42 20.82 -15.46
N ASP A 18 -2.36 21.74 -14.50
CA ASP A 18 -2.98 23.05 -14.61
C ASP A 18 -2.33 23.93 -15.68
N SER A 19 -1.06 23.73 -15.96
CA SER A 19 -0.27 24.41 -16.99
C SER A 19 -0.06 23.60 -18.26
N VAL A 20 -0.55 22.35 -18.34
CA VAL A 20 -0.42 21.52 -19.55
C VAL A 20 -1.23 22.11 -20.68
N VAL A 21 -0.53 22.50 -21.73
CA VAL A 21 -1.11 22.92 -23.01
C VAL A 21 -0.80 21.88 -24.07
N LEU A 22 -1.82 21.16 -24.52
CA LEU A 22 -1.73 20.27 -25.67
C LEU A 22 -2.44 20.94 -26.84
N ASP A 23 -1.75 21.02 -27.98
CA ASP A 23 -2.37 21.42 -29.23
C ASP A 23 -3.25 20.29 -29.80
N ALA A 24 -3.96 20.60 -30.89
CA ALA A 24 -4.84 19.61 -31.53
C ALA A 24 -4.07 18.39 -32.05
N ALA A 25 -2.83 18.57 -32.52
CA ALA A 25 -2.00 17.49 -33.06
C ALA A 25 -1.51 16.56 -31.92
N ASP A 26 -1.07 17.11 -30.80
CA ASP A 26 -0.66 16.34 -29.64
C ASP A 26 -1.85 15.61 -28.99
N THR A 27 -3.02 16.24 -28.95
CA THR A 27 -4.27 15.63 -28.48
C THR A 27 -4.63 14.42 -29.33
N GLU A 28 -4.55 14.53 -30.67
CA GLU A 28 -4.87 13.42 -31.57
C GLU A 28 -3.83 12.27 -31.48
N LYS A 29 -2.54 12.60 -31.33
CA LYS A 29 -1.51 11.57 -31.05
C LYS A 29 -1.81 10.80 -29.77
N LEU A 30 -2.24 11.49 -28.70
CA LEU A 30 -2.59 10.83 -27.44
C LEU A 30 -3.81 9.93 -27.59
N ARG A 31 -4.84 10.39 -28.31
CA ARG A 31 -6.02 9.57 -28.64
C ARG A 31 -5.67 8.36 -29.50
N ALA A 32 -4.83 8.53 -30.51
CA ALA A 32 -4.37 7.44 -31.38
C ALA A 32 -3.58 6.40 -30.59
N TRP A 33 -2.66 6.83 -29.74
CA TRP A 33 -1.92 5.94 -28.84
C TRP A 33 -2.86 5.17 -27.92
N PHE A 34 -3.85 5.83 -27.34
CA PHE A 34 -4.83 5.17 -26.47
C PHE A 34 -5.63 4.10 -27.21
N ARG A 35 -6.05 4.34 -28.45
CA ARG A 35 -6.82 3.37 -29.25
C ARG A 35 -5.99 2.17 -29.75
N ALA A 36 -4.68 2.31 -29.84
CA ALA A 36 -3.81 1.35 -30.51
C ALA A 36 -3.44 0.10 -29.69
N ALA A 37 -3.68 0.05 -28.36
CA ALA A 37 -3.31 -1.09 -27.56
C ALA A 37 -4.46 -1.67 -26.72
N PRO A 38 -4.45 -2.99 -26.51
CA PRO A 38 -5.45 -3.65 -25.69
C PRO A 38 -5.32 -3.23 -24.21
N LEU A 39 -6.45 -3.25 -23.49
CA LEU A 39 -6.44 -3.15 -22.04
C LEU A 39 -5.87 -4.44 -21.41
N PRO A 40 -5.18 -4.34 -20.28
CA PRO A 40 -4.73 -5.53 -19.56
C PRO A 40 -5.92 -6.43 -19.20
N ALA A 41 -5.76 -7.73 -19.40
CA ALA A 41 -6.79 -8.69 -19.03
C ALA A 41 -7.02 -8.71 -17.50
N PRO A 42 -8.26 -8.83 -17.03
CA PRO A 42 -8.56 -8.95 -15.61
C PRO A 42 -7.89 -10.22 -15.04
N LYS A 43 -7.24 -10.08 -13.90
CA LYS A 43 -6.66 -11.22 -13.18
C LYS A 43 -7.76 -11.99 -12.44
N PRO A 44 -7.66 -13.33 -12.32
CA PRO A 44 -8.58 -14.10 -11.49
C PRO A 44 -8.52 -13.63 -10.03
N ALA A 45 -9.67 -13.69 -9.35
CA ALA A 45 -9.74 -13.35 -7.93
C ALA A 45 -8.85 -14.32 -7.12
N PRO A 46 -7.96 -13.81 -6.27
CA PRO A 46 -7.11 -14.66 -5.44
C PRO A 46 -7.90 -15.34 -4.32
N GLU A 47 -7.33 -16.40 -3.75
CA GLU A 47 -7.87 -17.05 -2.55
C GLU A 47 -7.95 -16.04 -1.38
N THR A 48 -9.06 -16.05 -0.65
CA THR A 48 -9.26 -15.13 0.49
C THR A 48 -8.29 -15.45 1.62
N LEU A 49 -7.48 -14.46 1.99
CA LEU A 49 -6.57 -14.52 3.14
C LEU A 49 -7.21 -13.89 4.38
N LEU A 50 -7.68 -12.65 4.28
CA LEU A 50 -8.33 -11.91 5.36
C LEU A 50 -9.80 -11.65 5.00
N GLU A 51 -10.69 -11.88 5.95
CA GLU A 51 -12.10 -11.55 5.82
C GLU A 51 -12.57 -10.80 7.05
N VAL A 52 -13.27 -9.69 6.83
CA VAL A 52 -13.90 -8.86 7.86
C VAL A 52 -15.39 -8.84 7.61
N ARG A 53 -16.20 -9.17 8.61
CA ARG A 53 -17.66 -9.28 8.54
C ARG A 53 -18.34 -8.40 9.58
N GLY A 54 -19.12 -7.42 9.16
CA GLY A 54 -19.97 -6.60 10.01
C GLY A 54 -19.27 -5.92 11.17
N LEU A 55 -17.98 -5.54 10.97
CA LEU A 55 -17.12 -5.02 12.03
C LEU A 55 -17.64 -3.68 12.55
N GLY A 56 -17.83 -3.58 13.87
CA GLY A 56 -18.15 -2.35 14.55
C GLY A 56 -17.33 -2.15 15.81
N PHE A 57 -16.93 -0.90 16.07
CA PHE A 57 -16.09 -0.53 17.20
C PHE A 57 -16.25 0.95 17.58
N GLY A 58 -16.17 1.24 18.88
CA GLY A 58 -16.09 2.61 19.39
C GLY A 58 -15.21 2.70 20.63
N TYR A 59 -14.34 3.71 20.68
CA TYR A 59 -13.52 3.98 21.88
C TYR A 59 -14.33 4.45 23.09
N THR A 60 -15.51 5.03 22.84
CA THR A 60 -16.40 5.55 23.87
C THR A 60 -17.81 5.04 23.61
N LYS A 61 -18.53 4.66 24.67
CA LYS A 61 -19.93 4.22 24.57
C LYS A 61 -20.77 5.28 23.84
N GLY A 62 -21.42 4.88 22.74
CA GLY A 62 -22.27 5.74 21.93
C GLY A 62 -21.57 6.49 20.80
N GLN A 63 -20.24 6.40 20.66
CA GLN A 63 -19.49 6.91 19.51
C GLN A 63 -18.92 5.75 18.70
N ASN A 64 -19.52 5.46 17.56
CA ASN A 64 -18.99 4.46 16.65
C ASN A 64 -17.84 5.04 15.82
N THR A 65 -16.63 4.49 15.98
CA THR A 65 -15.47 4.78 15.13
C THR A 65 -15.51 3.97 13.84
N LEU A 66 -16.03 2.73 13.94
CA LEU A 66 -16.31 1.87 12.79
C LEU A 66 -17.73 1.33 12.89
N SER A 67 -18.43 1.26 11.75
CA SER A 67 -19.82 0.83 11.66
C SER A 67 -20.05 -0.07 10.46
N ASP A 68 -20.35 -1.35 10.72
CA ASP A 68 -20.75 -2.33 9.73
C ASP A 68 -19.77 -2.48 8.56
N VAL A 69 -18.48 -2.64 8.88
CA VAL A 69 -17.43 -2.77 7.89
C VAL A 69 -17.28 -4.23 7.48
N SER A 70 -17.39 -4.50 6.18
CA SER A 70 -17.23 -5.85 5.60
C SER A 70 -16.41 -5.79 4.32
N PHE A 71 -15.38 -6.63 4.20
CA PHE A 71 -14.55 -6.80 3.00
C PHE A 71 -13.71 -8.07 3.10
N THR A 72 -13.09 -8.44 1.99
CA THR A 72 -12.10 -9.52 1.93
C THR A 72 -10.79 -9.00 1.33
N ILE A 73 -9.66 -9.63 1.66
CA ILE A 73 -8.36 -9.42 1.01
C ILE A 73 -7.84 -10.78 0.60
N GLY A 74 -7.45 -10.90 -0.65
CA GLY A 74 -6.90 -12.13 -1.21
C GLY A 74 -5.42 -12.30 -0.91
N ARG A 75 -4.96 -13.53 -0.95
CA ARG A 75 -3.56 -13.90 -0.78
C ARG A 75 -2.71 -13.30 -1.92
N GLY A 76 -1.61 -12.63 -1.55
CA GLY A 76 -0.73 -11.95 -2.50
C GLY A 76 -1.33 -10.69 -3.13
N GLU A 77 -2.47 -10.19 -2.65
CA GLU A 77 -2.97 -8.88 -3.06
C GLU A 77 -2.12 -7.73 -2.49
N MET A 78 -2.10 -6.64 -3.22
CA MET A 78 -1.59 -5.34 -2.77
C MET A 78 -2.74 -4.34 -2.79
N VAL A 79 -3.21 -3.94 -1.58
CA VAL A 79 -4.44 -3.16 -1.40
C VAL A 79 -4.14 -1.88 -0.64
N SER A 80 -4.73 -0.76 -1.05
CA SER A 80 -4.71 0.48 -0.27
C SER A 80 -6.00 0.67 0.53
N ILE A 81 -5.87 1.20 1.73
CA ILE A 81 -6.97 1.72 2.55
C ILE A 81 -6.85 3.23 2.57
N VAL A 82 -7.83 3.92 2.00
CA VAL A 82 -7.81 5.37 1.82
C VAL A 82 -9.05 6.04 2.40
N GLY A 83 -9.01 7.36 2.54
CA GLY A 83 -10.08 8.18 3.09
C GLY A 83 -9.54 9.26 4.02
N ARG A 84 -10.39 10.20 4.41
CA ARG A 84 -9.99 11.34 5.23
C ARG A 84 -9.44 10.94 6.60
N ASN A 85 -8.73 11.86 7.25
CA ASN A 85 -8.28 11.68 8.63
C ASN A 85 -9.49 11.49 9.56
N GLY A 86 -9.38 10.55 10.51
CA GLY A 86 -10.49 10.19 11.39
C GLY A 86 -11.53 9.21 10.80
N ALA A 87 -11.40 8.77 9.55
CA ALA A 87 -12.32 7.82 8.91
C ALA A 87 -12.27 6.38 9.48
N GLY A 88 -11.41 6.10 10.46
CA GLY A 88 -11.33 4.79 11.13
C GLY A 88 -10.24 3.86 10.59
N LYS A 89 -9.41 4.28 9.62
CA LYS A 89 -8.39 3.44 8.98
C LYS A 89 -7.40 2.79 9.94
N SER A 90 -6.76 3.60 10.80
CA SER A 90 -5.81 3.09 11.82
C SER A 90 -6.51 2.31 12.93
N THR A 91 -7.79 2.57 13.20
CA THR A 91 -8.60 1.77 14.12
C THR A 91 -8.84 0.38 13.54
N LEU A 92 -9.15 0.29 12.25
CA LEU A 92 -9.31 -1.00 11.55
C LEU A 92 -8.03 -1.85 11.64
N SER A 93 -6.86 -1.26 11.38
CA SER A 93 -5.60 -2.01 11.50
C SER A 93 -5.32 -2.48 12.92
N LYS A 94 -5.64 -1.67 13.93
CA LYS A 94 -5.51 -2.07 15.33
C LYS A 94 -6.41 -3.25 15.70
N LEU A 95 -7.64 -3.29 15.19
CA LEU A 95 -8.57 -4.40 15.39
C LEU A 95 -8.08 -5.68 14.70
N ILE A 96 -7.60 -5.59 13.46
CA ILE A 96 -7.04 -6.74 12.72
C ILE A 96 -5.82 -7.29 13.46
N CYS A 97 -4.92 -6.43 13.94
CA CYS A 97 -3.73 -6.84 14.70
C CYS A 97 -4.02 -7.28 16.14
N GLY A 98 -5.22 -7.01 16.65
CA GLY A 98 -5.63 -7.38 18.03
C GLY A 98 -5.16 -6.41 19.10
N PHE A 99 -4.73 -5.18 18.75
CA PHE A 99 -4.45 -4.12 19.73
C PHE A 99 -5.72 -3.58 20.39
N GLU A 100 -6.84 -3.70 19.68
CA GLU A 100 -8.19 -3.38 20.15
C GLU A 100 -9.10 -4.59 19.93
N THR A 101 -10.20 -4.66 20.69
CA THR A 101 -11.21 -5.72 20.56
C THR A 101 -12.49 -5.11 20.01
N GLN A 102 -13.02 -5.67 18.95
CA GLN A 102 -14.27 -5.22 18.32
C GLN A 102 -15.48 -5.39 19.24
N ASP A 103 -16.43 -4.45 19.14
CA ASP A 103 -17.72 -4.54 19.85
C ASP A 103 -18.66 -5.54 19.15
N ARG A 104 -18.57 -5.64 17.82
CA ARG A 104 -19.39 -6.54 16.99
C ARG A 104 -18.65 -6.91 15.70
N GLY A 105 -19.14 -7.96 15.05
CA GLY A 105 -18.57 -8.49 13.85
C GLY A 105 -17.43 -9.46 14.10
N GLU A 106 -16.83 -9.94 13.03
CA GLU A 106 -15.83 -10.99 13.06
C GLU A 106 -14.69 -10.71 12.10
N ILE A 107 -13.50 -11.19 12.44
CA ILE A 107 -12.30 -11.10 11.61
C ILE A 107 -11.76 -12.53 11.45
N PHE A 108 -11.55 -12.94 10.21
CA PHE A 108 -11.01 -14.25 9.87
C PHE A 108 -9.69 -14.10 9.11
N LEU A 109 -8.72 -14.95 9.44
CA LEU A 109 -7.49 -15.12 8.67
C LEU A 109 -7.38 -16.59 8.25
N ASN A 110 -7.20 -16.86 6.96
CA ASN A 110 -7.23 -18.24 6.42
C ASN A 110 -8.49 -19.01 6.85
N GLY A 111 -9.66 -18.37 6.88
CA GLY A 111 -10.90 -18.97 7.32
C GLY A 111 -11.03 -19.21 8.83
N LYS A 112 -9.99 -18.91 9.63
CA LYS A 112 -10.00 -19.05 11.08
C LYS A 112 -10.38 -17.73 11.75
N ASN A 113 -11.38 -17.76 12.63
CA ASN A 113 -11.78 -16.58 13.40
C ASN A 113 -10.70 -16.16 14.40
N LEU A 114 -10.31 -14.89 14.36
CA LEU A 114 -9.25 -14.33 15.22
C LEU A 114 -9.73 -13.92 16.62
N LYS A 115 -11.01 -14.10 16.93
CA LYS A 115 -11.62 -13.64 18.20
C LYS A 115 -10.85 -14.10 19.44
N ASP A 116 -10.41 -15.36 19.44
CA ASP A 116 -9.73 -15.98 20.58
C ASP A 116 -8.20 -15.90 20.48
N GLU A 117 -7.68 -15.26 19.44
CA GLU A 117 -6.24 -15.10 19.25
C GLU A 117 -5.74 -13.80 19.89
N ASN A 118 -4.76 -13.95 20.80
CA ASN A 118 -4.06 -12.81 21.38
C ASN A 118 -3.08 -12.17 20.38
N ILE A 119 -2.60 -10.97 20.70
CA ILE A 119 -1.66 -10.19 19.87
C ILE A 119 -0.44 -11.02 19.44
N ARG A 120 0.14 -11.81 20.36
CA ARG A 120 1.34 -12.63 20.06
C ARG A 120 1.09 -13.67 18.98
N ARG A 121 -0.07 -14.32 18.98
CA ARG A 121 -0.45 -15.30 17.96
C ARG A 121 -0.74 -14.62 16.63
N ARG A 122 -1.47 -13.50 16.65
CA ARG A 122 -1.74 -12.72 15.43
C ARG A 122 -0.45 -12.20 14.80
N ALA A 123 0.52 -11.76 15.60
CA ALA A 123 1.81 -11.27 15.13
C ALA A 123 2.66 -12.30 14.39
N GLN A 124 2.37 -13.60 14.54
CA GLN A 124 3.02 -14.66 13.74
C GLN A 124 2.55 -14.68 12.29
N HIS A 125 1.38 -14.13 11.99
CA HIS A 125 0.74 -14.16 10.67
C HIS A 125 0.52 -12.76 10.09
N ILE A 126 0.35 -11.76 10.97
CA ILE A 126 0.03 -10.38 10.58
C ILE A 126 1.11 -9.45 11.11
N GLY A 127 1.87 -8.87 10.20
CA GLY A 127 2.84 -7.85 10.51
C GLY A 127 2.21 -6.45 10.48
N TYR A 128 2.56 -5.60 11.44
CA TYR A 128 2.13 -4.20 11.46
C TYR A 128 3.34 -3.26 11.53
N VAL A 129 3.41 -2.34 10.58
CA VAL A 129 4.47 -1.34 10.50
C VAL A 129 3.88 0.05 10.69
N MET A 130 4.25 0.70 11.78
CA MET A 130 3.77 2.03 12.14
C MET A 130 4.33 3.13 11.23
N GLN A 131 3.65 4.26 11.17
CA GLN A 131 4.07 5.43 10.40
C GLN A 131 5.48 5.91 10.78
N ASN A 132 5.75 6.08 12.07
CA ASN A 132 7.06 6.53 12.56
C ASN A 132 7.91 5.33 13.01
N PRO A 133 9.02 5.01 12.33
CA PRO A 133 9.89 3.88 12.69
C PRO A 133 10.48 4.00 14.09
N ASN A 134 10.72 5.22 14.59
CA ASN A 134 11.28 5.41 15.94
C ASN A 134 10.34 4.96 17.06
N GLN A 135 9.05 4.78 16.80
CA GLN A 135 8.08 4.24 17.78
C GLN A 135 8.11 2.71 17.85
N MET A 136 8.70 2.05 16.85
CA MET A 136 8.82 0.58 16.81
C MET A 136 10.20 0.12 17.27
N ILE A 137 11.25 0.89 16.97
CA ILE A 137 12.64 0.53 17.25
C ILE A 137 12.91 0.57 18.76
N SER A 138 13.33 -0.57 19.30
CA SER A 138 13.61 -0.75 20.74
C SER A 138 15.07 -1.10 21.04
N LYS A 139 15.82 -1.61 20.06
CA LYS A 139 17.22 -2.00 20.20
C LYS A 139 18.15 -0.95 19.60
N THR A 140 19.41 -1.01 20.00
CA THR A 140 20.44 -0.11 19.46
C THR A 140 21.09 -0.61 18.19
N MET A 141 21.14 -1.93 18.00
CA MET A 141 21.79 -2.57 16.85
C MET A 141 20.74 -3.15 15.88
N ILE A 142 21.02 -3.08 14.58
CA ILE A 142 20.13 -3.56 13.52
C ILE A 142 19.84 -5.06 13.67
N TYR A 143 20.90 -5.86 13.88
CA TYR A 143 20.73 -7.31 14.04
C TYR A 143 19.81 -7.64 15.22
N ASP A 144 20.03 -7.02 16.37
CA ASP A 144 19.27 -7.28 17.61
C ASP A 144 17.80 -6.89 17.47
N GLU A 145 17.51 -5.79 16.76
CA GLU A 145 16.15 -5.35 16.49
C GLU A 145 15.38 -6.38 15.64
N VAL A 146 16.01 -6.88 14.59
CA VAL A 146 15.38 -7.88 13.71
C VAL A 146 15.27 -9.24 14.41
N ALA A 147 16.30 -9.66 15.15
CA ALA A 147 16.31 -10.91 15.90
C ALA A 147 15.24 -10.97 17.00
N MET A 148 14.85 -9.81 17.53
CA MET A 148 13.83 -9.71 18.58
C MET A 148 12.49 -10.38 18.17
N GLY A 149 12.10 -10.30 16.90
CA GLY A 149 10.90 -10.94 16.36
C GLY A 149 10.89 -12.46 16.49
N LEU A 150 12.07 -13.09 16.64
CA LEU A 150 12.23 -14.53 16.78
C LEU A 150 12.44 -15.01 18.24
N GLN A 151 12.42 -14.10 19.21
CA GLN A 151 12.58 -14.47 20.61
C GLN A 151 11.42 -15.39 21.08
N GLY A 152 11.78 -16.55 21.61
CA GLY A 152 10.79 -17.54 22.06
C GLY A 152 10.14 -18.34 20.94
N SER A 153 10.69 -18.33 19.72
CA SER A 153 10.25 -19.17 18.60
C SER A 153 10.65 -20.65 18.73
N GLY A 154 11.57 -20.99 19.65
CA GLY A 154 12.12 -22.33 19.79
C GLY A 154 13.25 -22.66 18.79
N LEU A 155 13.62 -21.72 17.93
CA LEU A 155 14.73 -21.85 16.99
C LEU A 155 16.09 -21.81 17.73
N SER A 156 17.08 -22.53 17.22
CA SER A 156 18.47 -22.44 17.66
C SER A 156 19.10 -21.10 17.28
N GLU A 157 20.19 -20.70 17.93
CA GLU A 157 20.92 -19.47 17.60
C GLU A 157 21.39 -19.43 16.14
N SER A 158 21.79 -20.57 15.59
CA SER A 158 22.21 -20.69 14.18
C SER A 158 21.05 -20.48 13.21
N GLU A 159 19.87 -21.00 13.51
CA GLU A 159 18.66 -20.80 12.69
C GLU A 159 18.17 -19.35 12.77
N ILE A 160 18.17 -18.76 13.97
CA ILE A 160 17.84 -17.33 14.15
C ILE A 160 18.80 -16.47 13.33
N ARG A 161 20.12 -16.74 13.42
CA ARG A 161 21.12 -16.00 12.66
C ARG A 161 20.89 -16.10 11.16
N ALA A 162 20.68 -17.30 10.63
CA ALA A 162 20.43 -17.51 9.21
C ALA A 162 19.19 -16.73 8.76
N LYS A 163 18.08 -16.83 9.50
CA LYS A 163 16.82 -16.17 9.18
C LYS A 163 16.92 -14.64 9.23
N VAL A 164 17.62 -14.09 10.24
CA VAL A 164 17.87 -12.64 10.34
C VAL A 164 18.72 -12.16 9.18
N GLU A 165 19.82 -12.85 8.87
CA GLU A 165 20.73 -12.46 7.78
C GLU A 165 20.00 -12.50 6.42
N ASP A 166 19.19 -13.52 6.17
CA ASP A 166 18.41 -13.62 4.93
C ASP A 166 17.34 -12.51 4.83
N THR A 167 16.66 -12.22 5.93
CA THR A 167 15.72 -11.09 5.98
C THR A 167 16.44 -9.75 5.72
N LEU A 168 17.61 -9.55 6.33
CA LEU A 168 18.41 -8.33 6.10
C LEU A 168 18.92 -8.22 4.66
N LYS A 169 19.23 -9.33 3.98
CA LYS A 169 19.56 -9.33 2.55
C LYS A 169 18.36 -8.90 1.71
N VAL A 170 17.18 -9.46 1.98
CA VAL A 170 15.93 -9.09 1.30
C VAL A 170 15.62 -7.60 1.49
N CYS A 171 15.87 -7.05 2.68
CA CYS A 171 15.62 -5.64 2.99
C CYS A 171 16.75 -4.69 2.54
N GLY A 172 17.83 -5.21 1.93
CA GLY A 172 18.99 -4.40 1.51
C GLY A 172 19.81 -3.83 2.70
N LEU A 173 19.69 -4.44 3.88
CA LEU A 173 20.33 -3.99 5.11
C LEU A 173 21.51 -4.86 5.53
N TYR A 174 21.77 -5.97 4.85
CA TYR A 174 22.83 -6.90 5.22
C TYR A 174 24.22 -6.27 5.37
N PRO A 175 24.66 -5.31 4.52
CA PRO A 175 25.95 -4.61 4.71
C PRO A 175 26.03 -3.83 6.03
N PHE A 176 24.89 -3.43 6.57
CA PHE A 176 24.78 -2.60 7.79
C PHE A 176 24.42 -3.41 9.04
N ARG A 177 24.32 -4.75 8.95
CA ARG A 177 23.82 -5.62 10.03
C ARG A 177 24.43 -5.42 11.41
N ASN A 178 25.69 -5.02 11.45
CA ASN A 178 26.45 -4.75 12.68
C ASN A 178 26.52 -3.25 13.05
N TRP A 179 25.71 -2.42 12.38
CA TRP A 179 25.69 -0.98 12.64
C TRP A 179 24.65 -0.60 13.71
N PRO A 180 24.91 0.49 14.43
CA PRO A 180 23.88 1.06 15.29
C PRO A 180 22.78 1.70 14.45
N ILE A 181 21.52 1.55 14.88
CA ILE A 181 20.33 2.09 14.17
C ILE A 181 20.38 3.62 14.12
N SER A 182 21.05 4.26 15.10
CA SER A 182 21.23 5.71 15.12
C SER A 182 21.99 6.27 13.91
N ALA A 183 22.82 5.45 13.27
CA ALA A 183 23.59 5.85 12.08
C ALA A 183 22.77 5.77 10.77
N LEU A 184 21.54 5.27 10.81
CA LEU A 184 20.71 5.04 9.64
C LEU A 184 19.88 6.28 9.26
N SER A 185 19.66 6.46 7.95
CA SER A 185 18.66 7.40 7.44
C SER A 185 17.25 6.98 7.85
N PHE A 186 16.28 7.89 7.74
CA PHE A 186 14.88 7.59 8.05
C PHE A 186 14.34 6.43 7.21
N GLY A 187 14.62 6.40 5.90
CA GLY A 187 14.23 5.32 4.99
C GLY A 187 14.86 3.97 5.36
N GLN A 188 16.14 3.97 5.76
CA GLN A 188 16.79 2.75 6.25
C GLN A 188 16.19 2.27 7.58
N LYS A 189 15.85 3.18 8.51
CA LYS A 189 15.13 2.84 9.75
C LYS A 189 13.75 2.22 9.43
N LYS A 190 13.04 2.75 8.43
CA LYS A 190 11.78 2.16 7.97
C LYS A 190 11.97 0.73 7.45
N ARG A 191 13.04 0.47 6.68
CA ARG A 191 13.38 -0.89 6.25
C ARG A 191 13.76 -1.80 7.43
N VAL A 192 14.38 -1.29 8.50
CA VAL A 192 14.62 -2.06 9.73
C VAL A 192 13.30 -2.48 10.37
N THR A 193 12.34 -1.56 10.51
CA THR A 193 11.02 -1.90 11.08
C THR A 193 10.24 -2.90 10.21
N ILE A 194 10.39 -2.83 8.89
CA ILE A 194 9.82 -3.85 8.00
C ILE A 194 10.55 -5.19 8.20
N ALA A 195 11.88 -5.19 8.32
CA ALA A 195 12.67 -6.39 8.53
C ALA A 195 12.33 -7.09 9.86
N SER A 196 12.13 -6.32 10.95
CA SER A 196 11.76 -6.87 12.27
C SER A 196 10.39 -7.55 12.29
N VAL A 197 9.51 -7.16 11.37
CA VAL A 197 8.22 -7.80 11.15
C VAL A 197 8.36 -8.98 10.17
N LEU A 198 9.05 -8.77 9.05
CA LEU A 198 9.19 -9.75 7.96
C LEU A 198 9.94 -11.02 8.39
N VAL A 199 10.85 -10.93 9.37
CA VAL A 199 11.61 -12.07 9.90
C VAL A 199 10.72 -13.18 10.48
N GLN A 200 9.47 -12.88 10.80
CA GLN A 200 8.48 -13.83 11.27
C GLN A 200 7.73 -14.56 10.15
N ASP A 201 8.02 -14.25 8.87
CA ASP A 201 7.33 -14.76 7.67
C ASP A 201 5.80 -14.50 7.71
N PRO A 202 5.34 -13.27 7.97
CA PRO A 202 3.92 -12.99 8.02
C PRO A 202 3.27 -13.19 6.66
N GLU A 203 2.01 -13.66 6.66
CA GLU A 203 1.20 -13.83 5.45
C GLU A 203 0.61 -12.49 4.98
N LEU A 204 0.40 -11.58 5.93
CA LEU A 204 -0.15 -10.22 5.71
C LEU A 204 0.74 -9.18 6.40
N ILE A 205 1.11 -8.13 5.67
CA ILE A 205 1.77 -6.96 6.24
C ILE A 205 0.86 -5.74 6.07
N ILE A 206 0.56 -5.06 7.16
CA ILE A 206 -0.17 -3.79 7.18
C ILE A 206 0.82 -2.67 7.46
N LEU A 207 0.91 -1.70 6.54
CA LEU A 207 1.79 -0.54 6.70
C LEU A 207 0.93 0.72 6.86
N ASP A 208 1.17 1.45 7.95
CA ASP A 208 0.53 2.74 8.19
C ASP A 208 1.44 3.85 7.66
N GLU A 209 0.99 4.55 6.62
CA GLU A 209 1.69 5.66 5.95
C GLU A 209 3.16 5.34 5.64
N PRO A 210 3.46 4.33 4.79
CA PRO A 210 4.82 3.83 4.59
C PRO A 210 5.78 4.86 4.03
N THR A 211 5.28 5.87 3.33
CA THR A 211 6.06 6.90 2.62
C THR A 211 5.98 8.28 3.25
N ALA A 212 5.29 8.43 4.37
CA ALA A 212 5.13 9.72 5.02
C ALA A 212 6.48 10.36 5.39
N GLY A 213 6.61 11.65 5.03
CA GLY A 213 7.81 12.44 5.35
C GLY A 213 9.05 12.09 4.52
N GLN A 214 8.90 11.40 3.40
CA GLN A 214 10.00 11.03 2.50
C GLN A 214 10.02 11.89 1.23
N ASP A 215 11.22 12.12 0.69
CA ASP A 215 11.37 12.65 -0.66
C ASP A 215 11.03 11.57 -1.72
N PHE A 216 10.83 12.00 -2.95
CA PHE A 216 10.40 11.14 -4.05
C PHE A 216 11.33 9.93 -4.30
N ARG A 217 12.64 10.09 -4.12
CA ARG A 217 13.60 9.00 -4.34
C ARG A 217 13.47 7.91 -3.28
N HIS A 218 13.44 8.30 -2.01
CA HIS A 218 13.28 7.36 -0.90
C HIS A 218 11.89 6.70 -0.88
N TYR A 219 10.87 7.45 -1.30
CA TYR A 219 9.53 6.95 -1.57
C TYR A 219 9.55 5.78 -2.56
N THR A 220 10.14 6.00 -3.74
CA THR A 220 10.20 4.97 -4.80
C THR A 220 10.96 3.74 -4.31
N ASP A 221 12.10 3.92 -3.63
CA ASP A 221 12.90 2.80 -3.08
C ASP A 221 12.10 1.91 -2.12
N ILE A 222 11.25 2.50 -1.26
CA ILE A 222 10.40 1.74 -0.33
C ILE A 222 9.29 1.01 -1.09
N MET A 223 8.66 1.67 -2.05
CA MET A 223 7.55 1.09 -2.78
C MET A 223 8.00 -0.06 -3.70
N GLU A 224 9.13 0.09 -4.39
CA GLU A 224 9.71 -1.00 -5.18
C GLU A 224 10.14 -2.19 -4.30
N PHE A 225 10.67 -1.91 -3.11
CA PHE A 225 10.95 -2.95 -2.12
C PHE A 225 9.67 -3.70 -1.70
N LEU A 226 8.58 -2.99 -1.36
CA LEU A 226 7.30 -3.59 -1.01
C LEU A 226 6.69 -4.39 -2.17
N ARG A 227 6.80 -3.88 -3.40
CA ARG A 227 6.41 -4.62 -4.60
C ARG A 227 7.21 -5.91 -4.75
N GLY A 228 8.51 -5.86 -4.50
CA GLY A 228 9.37 -7.05 -4.50
C GLY A 228 8.96 -8.12 -3.46
N LEU A 229 8.48 -7.71 -2.29
CA LEU A 229 7.91 -8.63 -1.29
C LEU A 229 6.58 -9.22 -1.77
N ASN A 230 5.72 -8.40 -2.37
CA ASN A 230 4.43 -8.83 -2.88
C ASN A 230 4.58 -9.85 -4.03
N VAL A 231 5.52 -9.64 -4.95
CA VAL A 231 5.84 -10.63 -6.01
C VAL A 231 6.30 -11.98 -5.44
N LYS A 232 6.89 -11.99 -4.23
CA LYS A 232 7.23 -13.22 -3.50
C LYS A 232 6.06 -13.85 -2.74
N GLY A 233 4.86 -13.31 -2.88
CA GLY A 233 3.63 -13.86 -2.31
C GLY A 233 3.16 -13.21 -1.00
N VAL A 234 3.87 -12.21 -0.47
CA VAL A 234 3.44 -11.48 0.74
C VAL A 234 2.24 -10.60 0.39
N THR A 235 1.16 -10.72 1.15
CA THR A 235 -0.01 -9.84 1.03
C THR A 235 0.29 -8.50 1.69
N VAL A 236 0.04 -7.41 0.99
CA VAL A 236 0.41 -6.06 1.46
C VAL A 236 -0.83 -5.17 1.53
N VAL A 237 -1.09 -4.61 2.69
CA VAL A 237 -2.12 -3.59 2.92
C VAL A 237 -1.44 -2.28 3.31
N MET A 238 -1.74 -1.21 2.58
CA MET A 238 -1.20 0.11 2.86
C MET A 238 -2.30 1.08 3.25
N ILE A 239 -2.21 1.67 4.42
CA ILE A 239 -3.02 2.82 4.80
C ILE A 239 -2.28 4.04 4.29
N THR A 240 -2.91 4.83 3.42
CA THR A 240 -2.25 6.00 2.85
C THR A 240 -3.25 7.10 2.48
N HIS A 241 -2.76 8.33 2.44
CA HIS A 241 -3.42 9.49 1.86
C HIS A 241 -2.74 9.96 0.57
N ASP A 242 -1.74 9.22 0.09
CA ASP A 242 -1.03 9.49 -1.15
C ASP A 242 -1.71 8.79 -2.33
N MET A 243 -2.44 9.57 -3.13
CA MET A 243 -3.19 9.06 -4.29
C MET A 243 -2.27 8.61 -5.42
N HIS A 244 -1.07 9.17 -5.50
CA HIS A 244 -0.09 8.74 -6.50
C HIS A 244 0.43 7.32 -6.18
N LEU A 245 0.78 7.08 -4.90
CA LEU A 245 1.13 5.76 -4.40
C LEU A 245 0.00 4.75 -4.67
N MET A 246 -1.23 5.10 -4.30
CA MET A 246 -2.38 4.25 -4.52
C MET A 246 -2.51 3.85 -5.98
N LEU A 247 -2.45 4.83 -6.88
CA LEU A 247 -2.64 4.61 -8.32
C LEU A 247 -1.51 3.79 -8.94
N GLU A 248 -0.28 4.04 -8.51
CA GLU A 248 0.91 3.39 -9.09
C GLU A 248 1.13 1.96 -8.58
N TYR A 249 0.87 1.70 -7.30
CA TYR A 249 1.28 0.44 -6.68
C TYR A 249 0.14 -0.48 -6.28
N THR A 250 -1.07 0.03 -6.03
CA THR A 250 -2.18 -0.81 -5.59
C THR A 250 -3.26 -0.95 -6.64
N PRO A 251 -3.54 -2.18 -7.11
CA PRO A 251 -4.61 -2.39 -8.09
C PRO A 251 -6.02 -2.18 -7.50
N ARG A 252 -6.17 -2.23 -6.18
CA ARG A 252 -7.46 -2.16 -5.47
C ARG A 252 -7.37 -1.22 -4.29
N ALA A 253 -8.45 -0.50 -4.02
CA ALA A 253 -8.58 0.43 -2.91
C ALA A 253 -9.88 0.24 -2.13
N LEU A 254 -9.77 0.22 -0.82
CA LEU A 254 -10.87 0.27 0.14
C LEU A 254 -11.02 1.71 0.62
N VAL A 255 -12.15 2.33 0.30
CA VAL A 255 -12.40 3.74 0.61
C VAL A 255 -13.25 3.88 1.86
N PHE A 256 -12.70 4.56 2.86
CA PHE A 256 -13.36 4.78 4.15
C PHE A 256 -13.84 6.22 4.30
N CYS A 257 -15.06 6.38 4.77
CA CYS A 257 -15.63 7.66 5.18
C CYS A 257 -16.50 7.44 6.42
N ASP A 258 -16.32 8.28 7.44
CA ASP A 258 -17.14 8.28 8.67
C ASP A 258 -17.33 6.90 9.31
N GLY A 259 -16.22 6.14 9.39
CA GLY A 259 -16.22 4.81 10.00
C GLY A 259 -16.88 3.72 9.15
N ARG A 260 -17.16 3.96 7.88
CA ARG A 260 -17.77 3.00 6.96
C ARG A 260 -16.91 2.77 5.73
N LEU A 261 -16.96 1.57 5.20
CA LEU A 261 -16.46 1.26 3.88
C LEU A 261 -17.50 1.74 2.84
N ILE A 262 -17.14 2.75 2.05
CA ILE A 262 -18.05 3.34 1.05
C ILE A 262 -17.77 2.86 -0.37
N ALA A 263 -16.57 2.35 -0.65
CA ALA A 263 -16.23 1.72 -1.91
C ALA A 263 -15.10 0.68 -1.74
N ASP A 264 -15.16 -0.35 -2.58
CA ASP A 264 -14.18 -1.41 -2.75
C ASP A 264 -14.05 -1.65 -4.26
N ARG A 265 -13.08 -0.98 -4.89
CA ARG A 265 -12.92 -0.94 -6.36
C ARG A 265 -11.45 -0.89 -6.75
N SER A 266 -11.17 -0.93 -8.06
CA SER A 266 -9.82 -0.61 -8.56
C SER A 266 -9.41 0.81 -8.14
N ALA A 267 -8.12 1.01 -7.86
CA ALA A 267 -7.59 2.33 -7.49
C ALA A 267 -7.92 3.40 -8.55
N VAL A 268 -7.89 2.99 -9.83
CA VAL A 268 -8.24 3.87 -10.95
C VAL A 268 -9.72 4.25 -10.89
N ALA A 269 -10.63 3.28 -10.73
CA ALA A 269 -12.07 3.54 -10.65
C ALA A 269 -12.45 4.46 -9.48
N VAL A 270 -11.75 4.32 -8.34
CA VAL A 270 -11.92 5.23 -7.19
C VAL A 270 -11.52 6.66 -7.54
N LEU A 271 -10.38 6.88 -8.19
CA LEU A 271 -9.85 8.21 -8.48
C LEU A 271 -10.44 8.85 -9.75
N CYS A 272 -11.17 8.09 -10.54
CA CYS A 272 -11.94 8.57 -11.69
C CYS A 272 -13.43 8.84 -11.36
N ASP A 273 -13.86 8.64 -10.12
CA ASP A 273 -15.21 8.93 -9.64
C ASP A 273 -15.21 10.24 -8.81
N PRO A 274 -15.61 11.40 -9.39
CA PRO A 274 -15.56 12.69 -8.70
C PRO A 274 -16.40 12.74 -7.42
N ALA A 275 -17.55 12.07 -7.39
CA ALA A 275 -18.41 12.02 -6.21
C ALA A 275 -17.73 11.29 -5.05
N LEU A 276 -17.08 10.18 -5.34
CA LEU A 276 -16.33 9.40 -4.35
C LEU A 276 -15.08 10.14 -3.87
N VAL A 277 -14.36 10.80 -4.78
CA VAL A 277 -13.19 11.63 -4.48
C VAL A 277 -13.56 12.76 -3.52
N GLU A 278 -14.67 13.47 -3.77
CA GLU A 278 -15.17 14.53 -2.89
C GLU A 278 -15.61 13.97 -1.53
N GLN A 279 -16.43 12.92 -1.52
CA GLN A 279 -16.96 12.30 -0.28
C GLN A 279 -15.86 11.79 0.65
N ALA A 280 -14.81 11.19 0.11
CA ALA A 280 -13.69 10.62 0.87
C ALA A 280 -12.55 11.63 1.10
N ALA A 281 -12.69 12.87 0.62
CA ALA A 281 -11.67 13.93 0.63
C ALA A 281 -10.33 13.45 0.01
N LEU A 282 -10.40 12.74 -1.10
CA LEU A 282 -9.26 12.33 -1.91
C LEU A 282 -8.89 13.45 -2.90
N LYS A 283 -7.76 13.31 -3.56
CA LYS A 283 -7.34 14.25 -4.62
C LYS A 283 -7.53 13.61 -5.99
N GLU A 284 -8.10 14.36 -6.90
CA GLU A 284 -8.12 13.97 -8.31
C GLU A 284 -6.71 13.77 -8.85
N THR A 285 -6.57 12.84 -9.79
CA THR A 285 -5.29 12.60 -10.45
C THR A 285 -5.12 13.47 -11.68
N SER A 286 -3.91 13.94 -11.92
CA SER A 286 -3.57 14.68 -13.14
C SER A 286 -3.86 13.89 -14.42
N LEU A 287 -3.81 12.56 -14.37
CA LEU A 287 -4.12 11.70 -15.52
C LEU A 287 -5.61 11.70 -15.85
N TYR A 288 -6.49 11.70 -14.84
CA TYR A 288 -7.93 11.82 -15.03
C TYR A 288 -8.30 13.18 -15.65
N THR A 289 -7.74 14.25 -15.09
CA THR A 289 -7.93 15.61 -15.63
C THR A 289 -7.41 15.70 -17.08
N LEU A 290 -6.27 15.06 -17.40
CA LEU A 290 -5.74 15.02 -18.75
C LEU A 290 -6.67 14.27 -19.72
N ALA A 291 -7.21 13.11 -19.32
CA ALA A 291 -8.16 12.36 -20.13
C ALA A 291 -9.38 13.20 -20.49
N ASN A 292 -9.97 13.88 -19.49
CA ASN A 292 -11.14 14.74 -19.68
C ASN A 292 -10.85 15.92 -20.60
N ARG A 293 -9.71 16.61 -20.43
CA ARG A 293 -9.29 17.71 -21.31
C ARG A 293 -9.08 17.27 -22.76
N CYS A 294 -8.62 16.05 -22.94
CA CYS A 294 -8.42 15.46 -24.27
C CYS A 294 -9.67 14.79 -24.83
N GLY A 295 -10.79 14.76 -24.10
CA GLY A 295 -12.01 14.05 -24.55
C GLY A 295 -11.77 12.58 -24.80
N ILE A 296 -10.97 11.91 -23.95
CA ILE A 296 -10.67 10.47 -24.03
C ILE A 296 -11.61 9.75 -23.06
N GLU A 297 -12.43 8.87 -23.62
CA GLU A 297 -13.39 8.06 -22.87
C GLU A 297 -13.21 6.56 -23.19
N PRO A 298 -13.36 5.67 -22.19
CA PRO A 298 -13.50 5.97 -20.76
C PRO A 298 -12.17 6.44 -20.14
N ALA A 299 -12.23 7.46 -19.28
CA ALA A 299 -11.05 8.02 -18.63
C ALA A 299 -10.30 6.98 -17.76
N GLU A 300 -11.02 6.07 -17.12
CA GLU A 300 -10.45 4.96 -16.34
C GLU A 300 -9.48 4.12 -17.19
N ASN A 301 -9.90 3.71 -18.38
CA ASN A 301 -9.09 2.91 -19.28
C ASN A 301 -7.82 3.64 -19.75
N PHE A 302 -7.92 4.96 -19.94
CA PHE A 302 -6.76 5.79 -20.28
C PHE A 302 -5.75 5.83 -19.13
N VAL A 303 -6.23 6.03 -17.88
CA VAL A 303 -5.38 6.07 -16.69
C VAL A 303 -4.68 4.72 -16.49
N GLU A 304 -5.40 3.61 -16.54
CA GLU A 304 -4.84 2.25 -16.43
C GLU A 304 -3.74 2.00 -17.46
N ARG A 305 -4.02 2.34 -18.69
CA ARG A 305 -3.06 2.17 -19.77
C ARG A 305 -1.82 3.04 -19.63
N PHE A 306 -2.01 4.30 -19.21
CA PHE A 306 -0.89 5.22 -19.00
C PHE A 306 0.06 4.68 -17.92
N ILE A 307 -0.49 4.17 -16.81
CA ILE A 307 0.28 3.57 -15.72
C ILE A 307 1.01 2.29 -16.21
N ALA A 308 0.33 1.43 -16.98
CA ALA A 308 0.95 0.23 -17.52
C ALA A 308 2.15 0.57 -18.44
N ALA A 309 1.98 1.52 -19.36
CA ALA A 309 3.05 1.97 -20.24
C ALA A 309 4.22 2.63 -19.49
N ASP A 310 3.94 3.39 -18.43
CA ASP A 310 4.98 4.00 -17.59
C ASP A 310 5.82 2.94 -16.87
N ARG A 311 5.17 1.88 -16.38
CA ARG A 311 5.85 0.74 -15.74
C ARG A 311 6.74 -0.04 -16.72
N GLU A 312 6.26 -0.30 -17.93
CA GLU A 312 7.04 -0.98 -18.98
C GLU A 312 8.34 -0.23 -19.28
N VAL A 313 8.25 1.08 -19.49
CA VAL A 313 9.44 1.90 -19.80
C VAL A 313 10.44 1.97 -18.64
N ARG A 314 9.95 2.00 -17.40
CA ARG A 314 10.85 1.96 -16.21
C ARG A 314 11.54 0.60 -16.08
N ALA A 315 10.88 -0.49 -16.47
CA ALA A 315 11.47 -1.83 -16.46
C ALA A 315 12.54 -2.02 -17.54
N ASP A 316 12.35 -1.41 -18.73
CA ASP A 316 13.28 -1.49 -19.86
C ASP A 316 14.47 -0.53 -19.75
N GLY A 317 14.42 0.45 -18.85
CA GLY A 317 15.45 1.48 -18.65
C GLY A 317 16.41 1.22 -17.48
N CYS A 318 16.37 0.04 -16.87
CA CYS A 318 17.25 -0.41 -15.79
C CYS A 318 18.33 -1.37 -16.30
#